data_125cf7c4f3385b6d2ef887f32a5119a1
#
_entry.id   125cf7c4f3385b6d2ef887f32a5119a1
#
_cell.length_a   1.000
_cell.length_b   1.000
_cell.length_c   1.000
_cell.angle_alpha   90.00
_cell.angle_beta   90.00
_cell.angle_gamma   90.00
#
_symmetry.space_group_name_H-M   'P 1'
#
loop_
_entity.id
_entity.type
_entity.pdbx_description
1 polymer ?
#
loop_
_entity_poly.entity_id
_entity_poly.type
_entity_poly.pdbx_seq_one_letter_code
_entity_poly.pdbx_strand_id
1 'polypeptide(L)'
;MEIKNEAFHLLRHLFQQHTSRWQHELPELTKPQYAVMRSIAESPGIEQVALTSVAVSTKATLAEMLSRMEIKGLVRREQDPDDKRRRFVFLTEEGEALLAASRPVGNRVDNEFLQRLTPEEQDQFTHLVRKMME
;
A
#
# COMPACT_ATOMS: atom_id res chain seq x y z
N MET A 1 -5.05 -27.34 18.86
CA MET A 1 -4.96 -25.94 19.25
C MET A 1 -6.26 -25.23 18.90
N GLU A 2 -6.74 -24.39 19.77
CA GLU A 2 -7.93 -23.59 19.48
C GLU A 2 -7.60 -22.53 18.44
N ILE A 3 -8.53 -22.30 17.49
CA ILE A 3 -8.32 -21.35 16.38
C ILE A 3 -7.93 -19.95 16.86
N LYS A 4 -8.45 -19.50 17.99
CA LYS A 4 -8.17 -18.18 18.56
C LYS A 4 -6.70 -17.94 18.88
N ASN A 5 -5.89 -19.00 18.96
CA ASN A 5 -4.46 -18.94 19.28
C ASN A 5 -3.57 -19.21 18.06
N GLU A 6 -4.15 -19.45 16.89
CA GLU A 6 -3.37 -19.68 15.69
C GLU A 6 -2.87 -18.37 15.09
N ALA A 7 -1.58 -18.34 14.71
CA ALA A 7 -0.92 -17.14 14.25
C ALA A 7 -1.64 -16.45 13.09
N PHE A 8 -2.04 -17.20 12.06
CA PHE A 8 -2.69 -16.57 10.90
C PHE A 8 -4.09 -16.08 11.21
N HIS A 9 -4.81 -16.74 12.11
CA HIS A 9 -6.10 -16.24 12.57
C HIS A 9 -5.93 -14.92 13.33
N LEU A 10 -4.93 -14.84 14.20
CA LEU A 10 -4.60 -13.61 14.93
C LEU A 10 -4.20 -12.49 13.97
N LEU A 11 -3.40 -12.79 12.95
CA LEU A 11 -3.01 -11.82 11.93
C LEU A 11 -4.22 -11.28 11.16
N ARG A 12 -5.19 -12.15 10.82
CA ARG A 12 -6.41 -11.70 10.16
C ARG A 12 -7.18 -10.71 11.02
N HIS A 13 -7.30 -10.97 12.32
CA HIS A 13 -7.93 -10.03 13.27
C HIS A 13 -7.15 -8.72 13.35
N LEU A 14 -5.84 -8.82 13.46
CA LEU A 14 -4.99 -7.63 13.52
C LEU A 14 -5.16 -6.77 12.28
N PHE A 15 -5.12 -7.37 11.09
CA PHE A 15 -5.30 -6.64 9.84
C PHE A 15 -6.69 -6.02 9.72
N GLN A 16 -7.73 -6.70 10.21
CA GLN A 16 -9.07 -6.15 10.22
C GLN A 16 -9.14 -4.89 11.10
N GLN A 17 -8.54 -4.95 12.29
CA GLN A 17 -8.45 -3.79 13.18
C GLN A 17 -7.69 -2.63 12.52
N HIS A 18 -6.55 -2.95 11.92
CA HIS A 18 -5.72 -1.96 11.23
C HIS A 18 -6.47 -1.33 10.06
N THR A 19 -7.14 -2.14 9.24
CA THR A 19 -7.91 -1.65 8.11
C THR A 19 -9.06 -0.74 8.55
N SER A 20 -9.76 -1.11 9.64
CA SER A 20 -10.83 -0.31 10.20
C SER A 20 -10.33 1.07 10.65
N ARG A 21 -9.20 1.11 11.37
CA ARG A 21 -8.59 2.36 11.80
C ARG A 21 -8.11 3.19 10.60
N TRP A 22 -7.50 2.54 9.62
CA TRP A 22 -7.05 3.20 8.40
C TRP A 22 -8.22 3.88 7.67
N GLN A 23 -9.31 3.15 7.46
CA GLN A 23 -10.49 3.67 6.77
C GLN A 23 -11.14 4.83 7.51
N HIS A 24 -11.10 4.80 8.84
CA HIS A 24 -11.63 5.89 9.65
C HIS A 24 -10.78 7.15 9.50
N GLU A 25 -9.45 7.03 9.52
CA GLU A 25 -8.52 8.16 9.47
C GLU A 25 -8.21 8.63 8.03
N LEU A 26 -8.23 7.72 7.07
CA LEU A 26 -7.92 7.98 5.65
C LEU A 26 -9.02 7.40 4.75
N PRO A 27 -10.25 7.96 4.81
CA PRO A 27 -11.36 7.41 4.03
C PRO A 27 -11.18 7.54 2.52
N GLU A 28 -10.32 8.44 2.06
CA GLU A 28 -10.12 8.74 0.65
C GLU A 28 -9.06 7.86 -0.01
N LEU A 29 -8.26 7.12 0.77
CA LEU A 29 -7.10 6.41 0.26
C LEU A 29 -6.97 5.07 0.97
N THR A 30 -7.18 3.98 0.22
CA THR A 30 -7.00 2.62 0.78
C THR A 30 -5.53 2.30 1.01
N LYS A 31 -5.25 1.29 1.83
CA LYS A 31 -3.86 0.84 2.06
C LYS A 31 -3.15 0.44 0.76
N PRO A 32 -3.77 -0.35 -0.15
CA PRO A 32 -3.13 -0.66 -1.43
C PRO A 32 -2.88 0.58 -2.29
N GLN A 33 -3.82 1.51 -2.35
CA GLN A 33 -3.64 2.76 -3.10
C GLN A 33 -2.49 3.58 -2.52
N TYR A 34 -2.42 3.68 -1.20
CA TYR A 34 -1.34 4.38 -0.51
C TYR A 34 0.03 3.75 -0.82
N ALA A 35 0.12 2.42 -0.77
CA ALA A 35 1.36 1.70 -1.09
C ALA A 35 1.79 1.95 -2.54
N VAL A 36 0.84 1.91 -3.47
CA VAL A 36 1.10 2.20 -4.89
C VAL A 36 1.59 3.63 -5.08
N MET A 37 0.94 4.61 -4.46
CA MET A 37 1.35 6.01 -4.57
C MET A 37 2.75 6.24 -4.00
N ARG A 38 3.07 5.61 -2.87
CA ARG A 38 4.42 5.71 -2.29
C ARG A 38 5.49 5.14 -3.23
N SER A 39 5.20 4.00 -3.86
CA SER A 39 6.13 3.39 -4.80
C SER A 39 6.33 4.24 -6.05
N ILE A 40 5.27 4.87 -6.54
CA ILE A 40 5.38 5.79 -7.67
C ILE A 40 6.23 7.01 -7.28
N ALA A 41 6.03 7.55 -6.07
CA ALA A 41 6.81 8.68 -5.58
C ALA A 41 8.30 8.33 -5.44
N GLU A 42 8.62 7.12 -4.99
CA GLU A 42 10.00 6.64 -4.86
C GLU A 42 10.66 6.39 -6.21
N SER A 43 9.87 5.99 -7.22
CA SER A 43 10.35 5.65 -8.56
C SER A 43 9.41 6.23 -9.62
N PRO A 44 9.45 7.56 -9.86
CA PRO A 44 8.60 8.17 -10.89
C PRO A 44 8.84 7.52 -12.25
N GLY A 45 7.77 7.19 -12.94
CA GLY A 45 7.85 6.47 -14.20
C GLY A 45 8.00 4.97 -14.04
N ILE A 46 7.74 4.43 -12.85
CA ILE A 46 7.77 2.99 -12.62
C ILE A 46 6.83 2.28 -13.59
N GLU A 47 7.24 1.12 -14.10
CA GLU A 47 6.42 0.35 -15.00
C GLU A 47 5.20 -0.23 -14.26
N GLN A 48 4.03 -0.14 -14.86
CA GLN A 48 2.77 -0.53 -14.22
C GLN A 48 2.82 -1.96 -13.66
N VAL A 49 3.41 -2.90 -14.41
CA VAL A 49 3.47 -4.31 -13.99
C VAL A 49 4.24 -4.48 -12.67
N ALA A 50 5.22 -3.62 -12.41
CA ALA A 50 6.00 -3.68 -11.17
C ALA A 50 5.18 -3.31 -9.93
N LEU A 51 4.07 -2.59 -10.10
CA LEU A 51 3.20 -2.21 -8.99
C LEU A 51 2.29 -3.34 -8.52
N THR A 52 2.19 -4.44 -9.27
CA THR A 52 1.31 -5.57 -8.94
C THR A 52 1.67 -6.18 -7.58
N SER A 53 2.96 -6.42 -7.34
CA SER A 53 3.42 -6.97 -6.06
C SER A 53 3.28 -5.96 -4.92
N VAL A 54 3.50 -4.68 -5.19
CA VAL A 54 3.35 -3.61 -4.18
C VAL A 54 1.91 -3.54 -3.68
N ALA A 55 0.95 -3.62 -4.60
CA ALA A 55 -0.47 -3.59 -4.25
C ALA A 55 -0.97 -4.91 -3.64
N VAL A 56 -0.14 -5.96 -3.66
CA VAL A 56 -0.53 -7.32 -3.24
C VAL A 56 -1.81 -7.74 -3.98
N SER A 57 -1.78 -7.62 -5.30
CA SER A 57 -2.98 -7.69 -6.13
C SER A 57 -2.70 -8.40 -7.45
N THR A 58 -3.75 -8.60 -8.25
CA THR A 58 -3.62 -9.11 -9.61
C THR A 58 -3.38 -7.97 -10.59
N LYS A 59 -2.89 -8.29 -11.79
CA LYS A 59 -2.71 -7.30 -12.87
C LYS A 59 -4.02 -6.60 -13.22
N ALA A 60 -5.12 -7.35 -13.27
CA ALA A 60 -6.44 -6.80 -13.60
C ALA A 60 -6.95 -5.84 -12.53
N THR A 61 -6.82 -6.21 -11.26
CA THR A 61 -7.24 -5.36 -10.13
C THR A 61 -6.40 -4.10 -10.03
N LEU A 62 -5.09 -4.22 -10.26
CA LEU A 62 -4.19 -3.07 -10.30
C LEU A 62 -4.57 -2.11 -11.42
N ALA A 63 -4.84 -2.64 -12.63
CA ALA A 63 -5.22 -1.82 -13.77
C ALA A 63 -6.51 -1.03 -13.50
N GLU A 64 -7.51 -1.67 -12.88
CA GLU A 64 -8.75 -0.98 -12.45
C GLU A 64 -8.46 0.11 -11.43
N MET A 65 -7.63 -0.20 -10.43
CA MET A 65 -7.24 0.76 -9.39
C MET A 65 -6.59 2.00 -10.02
N LEU A 66 -5.62 1.79 -10.90
CA LEU A 66 -4.90 2.88 -11.56
C LEU A 66 -5.83 3.68 -12.48
N SER A 67 -6.76 3.02 -13.18
CA SER A 67 -7.74 3.73 -14.00
C SER A 67 -8.61 4.65 -13.17
N ARG A 68 -9.07 4.20 -12.01
CA ARG A 68 -9.86 5.04 -11.08
C ARG A 68 -9.03 6.19 -10.52
N MET A 69 -7.78 5.94 -10.18
CA MET A 69 -6.87 6.97 -9.67
C MET A 69 -6.56 8.00 -10.74
N GLU A 70 -6.46 7.57 -12.00
CA GLU A 70 -6.27 8.48 -13.13
C GLU A 70 -7.49 9.38 -13.35
N ILE A 71 -8.70 8.80 -13.27
CA ILE A 71 -9.96 9.56 -13.37
C ILE A 71 -10.05 10.60 -12.26
N LYS A 72 -9.60 10.27 -11.04
CA LYS A 72 -9.57 11.19 -9.92
C LYS A 72 -8.46 12.25 -10.03
N GLY A 73 -7.59 12.13 -11.03
CA GLY A 73 -6.51 13.06 -11.23
C GLY A 73 -5.31 12.87 -10.31
N LEU A 74 -5.14 11.68 -9.73
CA LEU A 74 -4.04 11.38 -8.79
C LEU A 74 -2.79 10.84 -9.48
N VAL A 75 -2.97 10.13 -10.59
CA VAL A 75 -1.88 9.56 -11.38
C VAL A 75 -2.10 9.87 -12.86
N ARG A 76 -1.00 9.83 -13.62
CA ARG A 76 -1.05 9.80 -15.08
C ARG A 76 -0.22 8.63 -15.57
N ARG A 77 -0.58 8.10 -16.71
CA ARG A 77 0.11 6.97 -17.32
C ARG A 77 0.59 7.33 -18.71
N GLU A 78 1.79 6.89 -19.05
CA GLU A 78 2.36 7.04 -20.37
C GLU A 78 2.55 5.66 -20.98
N GLN A 79 2.11 5.48 -22.22
CA GLN A 79 2.29 4.24 -22.93
C GLN A 79 3.64 4.27 -23.64
N ASP A 80 4.33 3.12 -23.68
CA ASP A 80 5.56 2.99 -24.46
C ASP A 80 5.21 3.12 -25.94
N PRO A 81 5.88 4.01 -26.71
CA PRO A 81 5.58 4.19 -28.13
C PRO A 81 5.87 2.95 -28.97
N ASP A 82 6.78 2.08 -28.52
CA ASP A 82 7.17 0.87 -29.26
C ASP A 82 6.48 -0.40 -28.78
N ASP A 83 5.98 -0.42 -27.54
CA ASP A 83 5.28 -1.57 -26.97
C ASP A 83 4.06 -1.10 -26.17
N LYS A 84 2.88 -1.25 -26.77
CA LYS A 84 1.61 -0.79 -26.18
C LYS A 84 1.23 -1.50 -24.87
N ARG A 85 1.88 -2.64 -24.58
CA ARG A 85 1.63 -3.38 -23.35
C ARG A 85 2.36 -2.77 -22.16
N ARG A 86 3.37 -1.94 -22.40
CA ARG A 86 4.15 -1.30 -21.36
C ARG A 86 3.60 0.10 -21.05
N ARG A 87 3.34 0.35 -19.79
CA ARG A 87 2.89 1.65 -19.31
C ARG A 87 3.74 2.09 -18.13
N PHE A 88 4.00 3.38 -18.06
CA PHE A 88 4.79 4.02 -17.01
C PHE A 88 3.87 4.94 -16.22
N VAL A 89 4.02 4.94 -14.91
CA VAL A 89 3.07 5.60 -14.01
C VAL A 89 3.77 6.74 -13.25
N PHE A 90 3.09 7.87 -13.16
CA PHE A 90 3.57 9.06 -12.47
C PHE A 90 2.47 9.60 -11.58
N LEU A 91 2.85 10.23 -10.46
CA LEU A 91 1.90 11.03 -9.68
C LEU A 91 1.68 12.38 -10.37
N THR A 92 0.46 12.88 -10.27
CA THR A 92 0.16 14.27 -10.61
C THR A 92 0.49 15.17 -9.42
N GLU A 93 0.38 16.49 -9.60
CA GLU A 93 0.52 17.43 -8.47
C GLU A 93 -0.50 17.14 -7.38
N GLU A 94 -1.75 16.84 -7.75
CA GLU A 94 -2.81 16.47 -6.80
C GLU A 94 -2.47 15.16 -6.08
N GLY A 95 -1.90 14.18 -6.81
CA GLY A 95 -1.46 12.92 -6.22
C GLY A 95 -0.34 13.13 -5.22
N GLU A 96 0.65 13.96 -5.55
CA GLU A 96 1.74 14.29 -4.64
C GLU A 96 1.23 14.99 -3.38
N ALA A 97 0.30 15.93 -3.54
CA ALA A 97 -0.29 16.66 -2.42
C ALA A 97 -1.08 15.72 -1.49
N LEU A 98 -1.89 14.83 -2.07
CA LEU A 98 -2.65 13.84 -1.28
C LEU A 98 -1.71 12.91 -0.52
N LEU A 99 -0.67 12.42 -1.18
CA LEU A 99 0.30 11.54 -0.54
C LEU A 99 1.01 12.25 0.62
N ALA A 100 1.46 13.48 0.40
CA ALA A 100 2.13 14.27 1.44
C ALA A 100 1.23 14.48 2.66
N ALA A 101 -0.05 14.78 2.44
CA ALA A 101 -1.02 14.95 3.52
C ALA A 101 -1.34 13.63 4.22
N SER A 102 -1.29 12.50 3.50
CA SER A 102 -1.66 11.19 4.02
C SER A 102 -0.55 10.52 4.83
N ARG A 103 0.73 10.80 4.53
CA ARG A 103 1.87 10.15 5.20
C ARG A 103 1.85 10.28 6.72
N PRO A 104 1.67 11.47 7.31
CA PRO A 104 1.62 11.57 8.77
C PRO A 104 0.46 10.80 9.37
N VAL A 105 -0.68 10.78 8.69
CA VAL A 105 -1.89 10.07 9.15
C VAL A 105 -1.66 8.57 9.11
N GLY A 106 -1.14 8.04 8.00
CA GLY A 106 -0.81 6.62 7.88
C GLY A 106 0.20 6.17 8.92
N ASN A 107 1.23 6.99 9.16
CA ASN A 107 2.23 6.71 10.19
C ASN A 107 1.60 6.67 11.59
N ARG A 108 0.65 7.55 11.89
CA ARG A 108 -0.06 7.52 13.18
C ARG A 108 -0.87 6.23 13.34
N VAL A 109 -1.57 5.81 12.29
CA VAL A 109 -2.35 4.56 12.32
C VAL A 109 -1.43 3.38 12.59
N ASP A 110 -0.33 3.27 11.86
CA ASP A 110 0.66 2.21 12.06
C ASP A 110 1.21 2.22 13.49
N ASN A 111 1.54 3.40 14.00
CA ASN A 111 2.11 3.56 15.33
C ASN A 111 1.12 3.22 16.45
N GLU A 112 -0.18 3.38 16.25
CA GLU A 112 -1.18 2.94 17.23
C GLU A 112 -1.00 1.45 17.58
N PHE A 113 -0.57 0.66 16.62
CA PHE A 113 -0.35 -0.78 16.79
C PHE A 113 1.09 -1.08 17.20
N LEU A 114 2.04 -0.48 16.48
CA LEU A 114 3.47 -0.75 16.70
C LEU A 114 3.95 -0.33 18.08
N GLN A 115 3.42 0.77 18.62
CA GLN A 115 3.82 1.24 19.96
C GLN A 115 3.45 0.31 21.11
N ARG A 116 2.59 -0.70 20.84
CA ARG A 116 2.28 -1.75 21.82
C ARG A 116 3.44 -2.72 21.98
N LEU A 117 4.42 -2.66 21.09
CA LEU A 117 5.65 -3.42 21.10
C LEU A 117 6.82 -2.52 21.47
N THR A 118 7.84 -3.08 22.16
CA THR A 118 9.10 -2.36 22.36
C THR A 118 9.81 -2.21 21.01
N PRO A 119 10.79 -1.26 20.87
CA PRO A 119 11.56 -1.14 19.63
C PRO A 119 12.23 -2.45 19.22
N GLU A 120 12.74 -3.22 20.16
CA GLU A 120 13.35 -4.53 19.88
C GLU A 120 12.33 -5.52 19.35
N GLU A 121 11.13 -5.55 19.94
CA GLU A 121 10.05 -6.42 19.47
C GLU A 121 9.57 -6.02 18.07
N GLN A 122 9.53 -4.73 17.76
CA GLN A 122 9.17 -4.26 16.41
C GLN A 122 10.17 -4.76 15.38
N ASP A 123 11.47 -4.70 15.69
CA ASP A 123 12.52 -5.20 14.80
C ASP A 123 12.41 -6.71 14.62
N GLN A 124 12.15 -7.44 15.71
CA GLN A 124 11.94 -8.88 15.68
C GLN A 124 10.72 -9.25 14.83
N PHE A 125 9.63 -8.52 14.98
CA PHE A 125 8.41 -8.75 14.23
C PHE A 125 8.65 -8.60 12.73
N THR A 126 9.27 -7.50 12.32
CA THR A 126 9.59 -7.24 10.91
C THR A 126 10.51 -8.33 10.35
N HIS A 127 11.53 -8.71 11.12
CA HIS A 127 12.46 -9.76 10.74
C HIS A 127 11.77 -11.11 10.54
N LEU A 128 10.89 -11.48 11.49
CA LEU A 128 10.19 -12.76 11.44
C LEU A 128 9.21 -12.83 10.27
N VAL A 129 8.51 -11.73 9.99
CA VAL A 129 7.61 -11.66 8.83
C VAL A 129 8.39 -11.84 7.53
N ARG A 130 9.51 -11.15 7.37
CA ARG A 130 10.38 -11.29 6.19
C ARG A 130 10.87 -12.72 6.03
N LYS A 131 11.29 -13.33 7.14
CA LYS A 131 11.75 -14.73 7.13
C LYS A 131 10.69 -15.69 6.64
N MET A 132 9.43 -15.47 7.02
CA MET A 132 8.31 -16.31 6.56
C MET A 132 8.01 -16.10 5.08
N MET A 133 8.33 -14.93 4.53
CA MET A 133 8.05 -14.60 3.12
C MET A 133 9.12 -15.12 2.16
N GLU A 134 10.28 -15.50 2.65
CA GLU A 134 11.38 -16.04 1.85
C GLU A 134 11.09 -17.44 1.29
#